data_3e41edfa09d3feb76e09f848105ee610
#
_entry.id   3e41edfa09d3feb76e09f848105ee610
#
_cell.length_a   1.000
_cell.length_b   1.000
_cell.length_c   1.000
_cell.angle_alpha   90.00
_cell.angle_beta   90.00
_cell.angle_gamma   90.00
#
_symmetry.space_group_name_H-M   'P 1'
#
loop_
_entity.id
_entity.type
_entity.pdbx_description
1 polymer ?
#
loop_
_entity_poly.entity_id
_entity_poly.type
_entity_poly.pdbx_seq_one_letter_code
_entity_poly.pdbx_strand_id
1 'polypeptide(L)'
;MRHFNLFENDVKMYGIQTYELKSTLHNEMIRRGISMDLKYCKLEIFLPPSHLEVLQKALQEVDAGHIGNYDSCMSVSPVTGYWRPLDGCNPYIGTNGEISCEPELKVEVTVCTENVDKTIEVVKAVHPYEEPVINVIPLWRTSF
;
A
#
# COMPACT_ATOMS: atom_id res chain seq x y z
N MET A 1 -40.03 0.88 -19.92
CA MET A 1 -38.60 0.83 -19.63
C MET A 1 -38.32 1.77 -18.46
N ARG A 2 -38.08 1.25 -17.26
CA ARG A 2 -37.74 2.06 -16.08
C ARG A 2 -36.24 1.92 -15.88
N HIS A 3 -35.51 3.00 -16.08
CA HIS A 3 -34.10 3.08 -15.67
C HIS A 3 -34.05 3.17 -14.15
N PHE A 4 -33.41 2.19 -13.52
CA PHE A 4 -33.05 2.23 -12.12
C PHE A 4 -31.80 3.12 -11.97
N ASN A 5 -31.98 4.29 -11.38
CA ASN A 5 -30.91 5.13 -10.91
C ASN A 5 -30.55 4.67 -9.47
N LEU A 6 -29.51 3.86 -9.33
CA LEU A 6 -29.10 3.23 -8.07
C LEU A 6 -27.85 3.89 -7.44
N PHE A 7 -27.52 5.14 -7.78
CA PHE A 7 -26.21 5.69 -7.42
C PHE A 7 -26.16 6.94 -6.55
N GLU A 8 -27.26 7.48 -6.03
CA GLU A 8 -27.17 8.76 -5.30
C GLU A 8 -27.52 8.79 -3.81
N ASN A 9 -27.99 7.70 -3.19
CA ASN A 9 -28.37 7.74 -1.76
C ASN A 9 -27.61 6.80 -0.81
N ASP A 10 -26.58 6.08 -1.28
CA ASP A 10 -25.96 5.00 -0.49
C ASP A 10 -24.56 5.28 0.09
N VAL A 11 -23.99 6.46 -0.10
CA VAL A 11 -22.58 6.72 0.28
C VAL A 11 -22.37 6.87 1.79
N LYS A 12 -23.41 7.07 2.60
CA LYS A 12 -23.28 7.23 4.07
C LYS A 12 -23.50 5.97 4.91
N MET A 13 -23.98 4.87 4.34
CA MET A 13 -24.16 3.60 5.07
C MET A 13 -23.08 2.55 4.80
N TYR A 14 -22.15 2.80 3.92
CA TYR A 14 -21.17 1.80 3.46
C TYR A 14 -20.00 1.51 4.42
N GLY A 15 -19.75 2.35 5.43
CA GLY A 15 -18.66 2.11 6.38
C GLY A 15 -18.86 0.87 7.26
N ILE A 16 -20.09 0.60 7.68
CA ILE A 16 -20.41 -0.52 8.58
C ILE A 16 -20.83 -1.77 7.78
N GLN A 17 -21.62 -1.62 6.72
CA GLN A 17 -22.05 -2.75 5.88
C GLN A 17 -20.92 -3.41 5.10
N THR A 18 -19.88 -2.66 4.69
CA THR A 18 -18.72 -3.26 4.02
C THR A 18 -17.86 -4.12 4.94
N TYR A 19 -17.81 -3.81 6.22
CA TYR A 19 -17.13 -4.64 7.23
C TYR A 19 -17.89 -5.94 7.50
N GLU A 20 -19.20 -5.89 7.62
CA GLU A 20 -20.06 -7.06 7.80
C GLU A 20 -20.10 -7.95 6.56
N LEU A 21 -20.16 -7.37 5.35
CA LEU A 21 -20.07 -8.11 4.10
C LEU A 21 -18.71 -8.79 3.90
N LYS A 22 -17.61 -8.14 4.26
CA LYS A 22 -16.27 -8.73 4.23
C LYS A 22 -16.15 -9.88 5.23
N SER A 23 -16.67 -9.73 6.45
CA SER A 23 -16.68 -10.79 7.45
C SER A 23 -17.58 -11.95 7.05
N THR A 24 -18.73 -11.69 6.43
CA THR A 24 -19.67 -12.73 5.96
C THR A 24 -19.10 -13.49 4.76
N LEU A 25 -18.48 -12.80 3.79
CA LEU A 25 -17.81 -13.44 2.65
C LEU A 25 -16.60 -14.26 3.10
N HIS A 26 -15.81 -13.73 4.03
CA HIS A 26 -14.67 -14.45 4.62
C HIS A 26 -15.13 -15.73 5.34
N ASN A 27 -16.18 -15.64 6.16
CA ASN A 27 -16.75 -16.79 6.86
C ASN A 27 -17.39 -17.82 5.90
N GLU A 28 -17.99 -17.36 4.80
CA GLU A 28 -18.56 -18.26 3.79
C GLU A 28 -17.49 -18.96 2.95
N MET A 29 -16.39 -18.28 2.67
CA MET A 29 -15.22 -18.87 2.00
C MET A 29 -14.56 -19.94 2.89
N ILE A 30 -14.42 -19.68 4.20
CA ILE A 30 -13.93 -20.66 5.18
C ILE A 30 -14.86 -21.88 5.25
N ARG A 31 -16.18 -21.69 5.27
CA ARG A 31 -17.16 -22.80 5.25
C ARG A 31 -17.07 -23.68 4.01
N ARG A 32 -16.65 -23.12 2.87
CA ARG A 32 -16.43 -23.85 1.61
C ARG A 32 -15.04 -24.45 1.48
N GLY A 33 -14.21 -24.38 2.54
CA GLY A 33 -12.83 -24.87 2.52
C GLY A 33 -11.89 -24.00 1.66
N ILE A 34 -12.31 -22.79 1.30
CA ILE A 34 -11.48 -21.81 0.60
C ILE A 34 -10.87 -20.92 1.68
N SER A 35 -9.87 -21.44 2.39
CA SER A 35 -9.03 -20.61 3.24
C SER A 35 -8.00 -19.95 2.34
N MET A 36 -8.18 -18.64 2.07
CA MET A 36 -7.11 -17.79 1.58
C MET A 36 -6.36 -17.25 2.80
N ASP A 37 -5.53 -18.09 3.40
CA ASP A 37 -4.59 -17.66 4.42
C ASP A 37 -3.45 -16.90 3.71
N LEU A 38 -3.71 -15.62 3.43
CA LEU A 38 -2.75 -14.71 2.81
C LEU A 38 -1.76 -14.27 3.89
N LYS A 39 -0.81 -15.14 4.17
CA LYS A 39 0.22 -14.93 5.19
C LYS A 39 1.13 -13.77 4.88
N TYR A 40 1.34 -13.49 3.60
CA TYR A 40 2.25 -12.44 3.14
C TYR A 40 1.59 -11.52 2.13
N CYS A 41 2.06 -10.28 2.10
CA CYS A 41 1.81 -9.33 1.04
C CYS A 41 3.12 -8.70 0.57
N LYS A 42 3.09 -8.07 -0.59
CA LYS A 42 4.17 -7.25 -1.12
C LYS A 42 3.75 -5.78 -1.01
N LEU A 43 4.57 -4.96 -0.41
CA LEU A 43 4.44 -3.51 -0.50
C LEU A 43 5.26 -3.01 -1.68
N GLU A 44 4.67 -2.10 -2.46
CA GLU A 44 5.37 -1.26 -3.42
C GLU A 44 5.33 0.17 -2.92
N ILE A 45 6.50 0.77 -2.73
CA ILE A 45 6.68 2.10 -2.16
C ILE A 45 7.44 2.94 -3.17
N PHE A 46 6.88 4.10 -3.53
CA PHE A 46 7.50 5.01 -4.49
C PHE A 46 8.05 6.23 -3.75
N LEU A 47 9.35 6.50 -3.89
CA LEU A 47 10.02 7.56 -3.13
C LEU A 47 11.19 8.18 -3.91
N PRO A 48 11.60 9.41 -3.58
CA PRO A 48 12.80 9.98 -4.15
C PRO A 48 14.05 9.22 -3.71
N PRO A 49 15.09 9.10 -4.56
CA PRO A 49 16.31 8.33 -4.27
C PRO A 49 17.01 8.72 -2.97
N SER A 50 16.90 9.99 -2.57
CA SER A 50 17.51 10.54 -1.34
C SER A 50 16.98 9.93 -0.03
N HIS A 51 15.82 9.25 -0.07
CA HIS A 51 15.17 8.68 1.11
C HIS A 51 15.27 7.16 1.21
N LEU A 52 16.03 6.49 0.32
CA LEU A 52 16.16 5.04 0.31
C LEU A 52 16.75 4.50 1.63
N GLU A 53 17.83 5.11 2.13
CA GLU A 53 18.50 4.61 3.33
C GLU A 53 17.63 4.72 4.59
N VAL A 54 16.90 5.82 4.75
CA VAL A 54 16.03 6.00 5.91
C VAL A 54 14.83 5.06 5.82
N LEU A 55 14.29 4.83 4.62
CA LEU A 55 13.24 3.84 4.40
C LEU A 55 13.72 2.42 4.76
N GLN A 56 14.91 2.02 4.30
CA GLN A 56 15.46 0.70 4.60
C GLN A 56 15.58 0.45 6.11
N LYS A 57 16.05 1.43 6.87
CA LYS A 57 16.12 1.36 8.33
C LYS A 57 14.75 1.22 8.98
N ALA A 58 13.78 2.02 8.54
CA ALA A 58 12.42 1.97 9.05
C ALA A 58 11.75 0.60 8.78
N LEU A 59 11.97 0.02 7.60
CA LEU A 59 11.47 -1.31 7.24
C LEU A 59 12.09 -2.41 8.13
N GLN A 60 13.39 -2.30 8.41
CA GLN A 60 14.11 -3.25 9.28
C GLN A 60 13.56 -3.23 10.72
N GLU A 61 13.23 -2.06 11.27
CA GLU A 61 12.69 -1.91 12.64
C GLU A 61 11.35 -2.64 12.85
N VAL A 62 10.60 -2.87 11.78
CA VAL A 62 9.30 -3.56 11.82
C VAL A 62 9.33 -4.96 11.22
N ASP A 63 10.53 -5.50 11.00
CA ASP A 63 10.76 -6.84 10.45
C ASP A 63 10.16 -7.03 9.04
N ALA A 64 10.07 -5.96 8.26
CA ALA A 64 9.68 -6.03 6.86
C ALA A 64 10.86 -6.57 6.02
N GLY A 65 10.57 -7.49 5.09
CA GLY A 65 11.59 -8.13 4.26
C GLY A 65 12.34 -9.26 4.96
N HIS A 66 11.75 -9.88 5.98
CA HIS A 66 12.31 -11.06 6.62
C HIS A 66 11.96 -12.33 5.83
N ILE A 67 12.97 -13.07 5.38
CA ILE A 67 12.83 -14.31 4.60
C ILE A 67 13.79 -15.37 5.16
N GLY A 68 13.28 -16.31 5.93
CA GLY A 68 14.09 -17.36 6.56
C GLY A 68 15.12 -16.78 7.53
N ASN A 69 16.40 -16.91 7.21
CA ASN A 69 17.51 -16.37 8.01
C ASN A 69 18.07 -15.04 7.43
N TYR A 70 17.33 -14.38 6.57
CA TYR A 70 17.70 -13.09 5.98
C TYR A 70 16.68 -12.03 6.35
N ASP A 71 17.15 -10.88 6.78
CA ASP A 71 16.36 -9.67 6.97
C ASP A 71 16.63 -8.62 5.88
N SER A 72 15.89 -7.52 5.91
CA SER A 72 16.09 -6.39 5.00
C SER A 72 16.03 -6.76 3.51
N CYS A 73 15.37 -7.88 3.17
CA CYS A 73 15.22 -8.32 1.78
C CYS A 73 14.24 -7.40 1.06
N MET A 74 14.74 -6.61 0.13
CA MET A 74 13.95 -5.73 -0.72
C MET A 74 14.54 -5.65 -2.12
N SER A 75 13.72 -5.28 -3.09
CA SER A 75 14.15 -4.98 -4.46
C SER A 75 13.92 -3.51 -4.75
N VAL A 76 14.86 -2.90 -5.47
CA VAL A 76 14.80 -1.47 -5.82
C VAL A 76 14.92 -1.31 -7.32
N SER A 77 13.96 -0.61 -7.92
CA SER A 77 13.97 -0.30 -9.35
C SER A 77 13.87 1.21 -9.58
N PRO A 78 14.71 1.80 -10.45
CA PRO A 78 14.54 3.18 -10.84
C PRO A 78 13.29 3.31 -11.73
N VAL A 79 12.48 4.32 -11.44
CA VAL A 79 11.28 4.66 -12.21
C VAL A 79 11.22 6.17 -12.42
N THR A 80 10.29 6.61 -13.27
CA THR A 80 9.98 8.03 -13.42
C THR A 80 8.58 8.26 -12.88
N GLY A 81 8.47 9.10 -11.85
CA GLY A 81 7.20 9.51 -11.25
C GLY A 81 6.59 10.70 -11.98
N TYR A 82 5.28 10.69 -12.13
CA TYR A 82 4.48 11.79 -12.67
C TYR A 82 3.35 12.11 -11.72
N TRP A 83 3.19 13.39 -11.37
CA TRP A 83 2.07 13.88 -10.57
C TRP A 83 1.78 15.33 -10.88
N ARG A 84 0.63 15.81 -10.48
CA ARG A 84 0.26 17.22 -10.56
C ARG A 84 -0.29 17.66 -9.21
N PRO A 85 0.44 18.50 -8.46
CA PRO A 85 -0.08 19.11 -7.26
C PRO A 85 -1.35 19.92 -7.54
N LEU A 86 -2.35 19.80 -6.69
CA LEU A 86 -3.60 20.54 -6.77
C LEU A 86 -3.67 21.61 -5.68
N ASP A 87 -4.64 22.51 -5.76
CA ASP A 87 -4.82 23.55 -4.75
C ASP A 87 -5.06 22.93 -3.36
N GLY A 88 -4.36 23.47 -2.35
CA GLY A 88 -4.49 23.03 -0.97
C GLY A 88 -3.46 21.99 -0.53
N CYS A 89 -2.63 21.45 -1.42
CA CYS A 89 -1.51 20.59 -1.06
C CYS A 89 -0.22 21.40 -0.79
N ASN A 90 0.71 20.75 -0.08
CA ASN A 90 2.07 21.26 0.17
C ASN A 90 3.11 20.25 -0.35
N PRO A 91 3.36 20.19 -1.67
CA PRO A 91 4.17 19.16 -2.27
C PRO A 91 5.64 19.28 -1.86
N TYR A 92 6.29 18.16 -1.58
CA TYR A 92 7.74 18.10 -1.38
C TYR A 92 8.52 18.52 -2.63
N ILE A 93 8.04 18.13 -3.81
CA ILE A 93 8.55 18.52 -5.12
C ILE A 93 7.36 18.82 -6.04
N GLY A 94 7.46 19.86 -6.85
CA GLY A 94 6.47 20.25 -7.86
C GLY A 94 5.79 21.58 -7.57
N THR A 95 5.12 22.10 -8.60
CA THR A 95 4.38 23.35 -8.59
C THR A 95 2.89 23.09 -8.77
N ASN A 96 2.05 23.79 -8.00
CA ASN A 96 0.59 23.63 -8.11
C ASN A 96 0.11 23.88 -9.55
N GLY A 97 -0.71 22.95 -10.06
CA GLY A 97 -1.30 23.00 -11.39
C GLY A 97 -0.40 22.51 -12.53
N GLU A 98 0.88 22.26 -12.28
CA GLU A 98 1.84 21.77 -13.28
C GLU A 98 2.13 20.28 -13.11
N ILE A 99 2.36 19.57 -14.23
CA ILE A 99 2.77 18.18 -14.18
C ILE A 99 4.26 18.10 -13.87
N SER A 100 4.59 17.47 -12.76
CA SER A 100 5.97 17.11 -12.41
C SER A 100 6.36 15.79 -13.08
N CYS A 101 7.65 15.64 -13.34
CA CYS A 101 8.26 14.44 -13.94
C CYS A 101 9.63 14.27 -13.29
N GLU A 102 9.74 13.37 -12.31
CA GLU A 102 10.92 13.27 -11.46
C GLU A 102 11.45 11.84 -11.36
N PRO A 103 12.76 11.66 -11.16
CA PRO A 103 13.32 10.35 -10.84
C PRO A 103 12.80 9.85 -9.49
N GLU A 104 12.31 8.61 -9.46
CA GLU A 104 11.91 7.92 -8.25
C GLU A 104 12.48 6.51 -8.19
N LEU A 105 12.42 5.92 -7.02
CA LEU A 105 12.65 4.50 -6.80
C LEU A 105 11.33 3.82 -6.45
N LYS A 106 11.08 2.67 -7.07
CA LYS A 106 10.08 1.72 -6.60
C LYS A 106 10.78 0.67 -5.74
N VAL A 107 10.47 0.68 -4.45
CA VAL A 107 10.92 -0.33 -3.48
C VAL A 107 9.84 -1.38 -3.32
N GLU A 108 10.22 -2.64 -3.46
CA GLU A 108 9.34 -3.80 -3.27
C GLU A 108 9.85 -4.63 -2.10
N VAL A 109 8.99 -4.87 -1.12
CA VAL A 109 9.32 -5.62 0.08
C VAL A 109 8.20 -6.58 0.46
N THR A 110 8.53 -7.80 0.85
CA THR A 110 7.55 -8.77 1.37
C THR A 110 7.36 -8.56 2.86
N VAL A 111 6.11 -8.55 3.29
CA VAL A 111 5.71 -8.28 4.68
C VAL A 111 4.70 -9.34 5.13
N CYS A 112 4.82 -9.80 6.37
CA CYS A 112 3.77 -10.62 6.99
C CYS A 112 2.49 -9.79 7.10
N THR A 113 1.34 -10.35 6.74
CA THR A 113 0.06 -9.62 6.67
C THR A 113 -0.31 -8.96 8.01
N GLU A 114 0.05 -9.59 9.13
CA GLU A 114 -0.18 -9.03 10.48
C GLU A 114 0.64 -7.74 10.77
N ASN A 115 1.75 -7.52 10.04
CA ASN A 115 2.64 -6.37 10.24
C ASN A 115 2.39 -5.24 9.23
N VAL A 116 1.43 -5.37 8.32
CA VAL A 116 1.21 -4.40 7.23
C VAL A 116 0.91 -3.00 7.74
N ASP A 117 -0.04 -2.87 8.67
CA ASP A 117 -0.46 -1.55 9.17
C ASP A 117 0.71 -0.84 9.85
N LYS A 118 1.45 -1.54 10.72
CA LYS A 118 2.65 -1.01 11.36
C LYS A 118 3.73 -0.63 10.34
N THR A 119 3.90 -1.44 9.29
CA THR A 119 4.87 -1.14 8.23
C THR A 119 4.48 0.12 7.47
N ILE A 120 3.20 0.31 7.13
CA ILE A 120 2.69 1.52 6.48
C ILE A 120 2.93 2.75 7.37
N GLU A 121 2.69 2.65 8.67
CA GLU A 121 2.91 3.75 9.62
C GLU A 121 4.37 4.21 9.64
N VAL A 122 5.33 3.28 9.76
CA VAL A 122 6.76 3.66 9.79
C VAL A 122 7.24 4.17 8.43
N VAL A 123 6.72 3.65 7.32
CA VAL A 123 7.02 4.17 5.98
C VAL A 123 6.53 5.61 5.86
N LYS A 124 5.29 5.91 6.23
CA LYS A 124 4.73 7.26 6.21
C LYS A 124 5.50 8.24 7.10
N ALA A 125 6.01 7.77 8.23
CA ALA A 125 6.79 8.61 9.16
C ALA A 125 8.12 9.10 8.58
N VAL A 126 8.72 8.34 7.66
CA VAL A 126 10.03 8.69 7.05
C VAL A 126 9.90 9.16 5.60
N HIS A 127 8.72 9.05 5.00
CA HIS A 127 8.48 9.44 3.62
C HIS A 127 8.38 10.96 3.48
N PRO A 128 9.07 11.59 2.51
CA PRO A 128 9.03 13.04 2.39
C PRO A 128 7.75 13.59 1.74
N TYR A 129 6.98 12.74 1.05
CA TYR A 129 5.74 13.17 0.41
C TYR A 129 4.59 13.24 1.40
N GLU A 130 3.75 14.25 1.26
CA GLU A 130 2.51 14.43 2.01
C GLU A 130 1.55 13.24 1.80
N GLU A 131 1.44 12.78 0.55
CA GLU A 131 0.61 11.64 0.14
C GLU A 131 1.46 10.58 -0.58
N PRO A 132 2.19 9.73 0.14
CA PRO A 132 3.03 8.71 -0.47
C PRO A 132 2.19 7.60 -1.10
N VAL A 133 2.59 7.16 -2.29
CA VAL A 133 1.98 5.99 -2.93
C VAL A 133 2.60 4.73 -2.34
N ILE A 134 1.77 3.97 -1.63
CA ILE A 134 2.13 2.68 -1.02
C ILE A 134 1.06 1.66 -1.42
N ASN A 135 1.41 0.72 -2.28
CA ASN A 135 0.51 -0.34 -2.71
C ASN A 135 0.72 -1.58 -1.84
N VAL A 136 -0.36 -2.20 -1.39
CA VAL A 136 -0.35 -3.49 -0.68
C VAL A 136 -0.94 -4.55 -1.60
N ILE A 137 -0.12 -5.50 -2.02
CA ILE A 137 -0.47 -6.54 -2.98
C ILE A 137 -0.48 -7.88 -2.26
N PRO A 138 -1.64 -8.54 -2.10
CA PRO A 138 -1.71 -9.85 -1.50
C PRO A 138 -0.90 -10.89 -2.30
N LEU A 139 -0.09 -11.70 -1.62
CA LEU A 139 0.64 -12.78 -2.24
C LEU A 139 -0.12 -14.10 -2.03
N TRP A 140 -0.64 -14.63 -3.10
CA TRP A 140 -1.35 -15.93 -3.07
C TRP A 140 -0.47 -17.07 -2.53
N ARG A 141 0.80 -17.06 -2.88
CA ARG A 141 1.77 -18.08 -2.49
C ARG A 141 3.18 -17.54 -2.55
N THR A 142 4.01 -17.96 -1.61
CA THR A 142 5.46 -17.75 -1.61
C THR A 142 6.17 -19.11 -1.61
N SER A 143 7.48 -19.10 -1.86
CA SER A 143 8.32 -20.32 -1.83
C SER A 143 9.01 -20.55 -0.47
N PHE A 144 8.75 -19.68 0.50
CA PHE A 144 9.35 -19.67 1.85
C PHE A 144 8.28 -19.65 2.92
#